data_fe997b939de4ae540e22fd511c639766
#
_entry.id   fe997b939de4ae540e22fd511c639766
#
_cell.length_a   1.000
_cell.length_b   1.000
_cell.length_c   1.000
_cell.angle_alpha   90.00
_cell.angle_beta   90.00
_cell.angle_gamma   90.00
#
_symmetry.space_group_name_H-M   'P 1'
#
loop_
_entity.id
_entity.type
_entity.pdbx_description
1 polymer ?
#
loop_
_entity_poly.entity_id
_entity_poly.type
_entity_poly.pdbx_seq_one_letter_code
_entity_poly.pdbx_strand_id
1 'polypeptide(L)'
;MKQEILRFENVTRQVDGAVYLDNFNFYMTKGEIVGMLSVNDRGKKELLNLLMKRLPIESGRIYWDGGLANSWLDSEYPNNKVYVIDEHSSLIEDLSIADNMFVMRSGFKKYVIEERVLEEQAKRVLESLSMQVDLNQRVSRLTVLERIMIEMAKAYLMGCSLLIVMYPEQLIGQAEFERFHQLLRSIKKKGISTLYFCYHHWIMFQICDRIALFSRGRIKKLFDHRDFTEKAIAPYIYYFKDARIARAGETPSYGLEFRELSGENIGRL
;
A
#
# COMPACT_ATOMS: atom_id res chain seq x y z
N MET A 1 19.29 13.78 5.65
CA MET A 1 17.97 13.86 4.97
C MET A 1 17.55 12.45 4.55
N LYS A 2 16.27 12.07 4.72
CA LYS A 2 15.79 10.77 4.23
C LYS A 2 15.79 10.80 2.70
N GLN A 3 16.25 9.74 2.05
CA GLN A 3 16.26 9.61 0.60
C GLN A 3 14.82 9.48 0.08
N GLU A 4 14.44 10.29 -0.90
CA GLU A 4 13.15 10.19 -1.59
C GLU A 4 13.18 9.04 -2.60
N ILE A 5 12.12 8.23 -2.62
CA ILE A 5 11.98 7.13 -3.59
C ILE A 5 10.96 7.45 -4.68
N LEU A 6 9.95 8.24 -4.36
CA LEU A 6 8.84 8.55 -5.25
C LEU A 6 8.37 9.97 -5.02
N ARG A 7 8.15 10.72 -6.11
CA ARG A 7 7.54 12.05 -6.07
C ARG A 7 6.68 12.30 -7.29
N PHE A 8 5.47 12.74 -7.05
CA PHE A 8 4.54 13.29 -8.04
C PHE A 8 4.47 14.80 -7.87
N GLU A 9 4.70 15.55 -8.94
CA GLU A 9 4.61 17.00 -8.99
C GLU A 9 3.56 17.44 -10.00
N ASN A 10 2.45 17.98 -9.50
CA ASN A 10 1.36 18.56 -10.30
C ASN A 10 0.84 17.60 -11.40
N VAL A 11 0.79 16.30 -11.09
CA VAL A 11 0.43 15.28 -12.07
C VAL A 11 -1.07 15.32 -12.36
N THR A 12 -1.40 15.49 -13.64
CA THR A 12 -2.76 15.36 -14.16
C THR A 12 -2.84 14.17 -15.09
N ARG A 13 -3.84 13.33 -14.88
CA ARG A 13 -4.12 12.14 -15.67
C ARG A 13 -5.58 12.13 -16.10
N GLN A 14 -5.80 12.01 -17.41
CA GLN A 14 -7.13 11.87 -18.01
C GLN A 14 -7.27 10.49 -18.67
N VAL A 15 -8.48 10.00 -18.71
CA VAL A 15 -8.88 8.81 -19.48
C VAL A 15 -10.23 9.12 -20.11
N ASP A 16 -10.33 8.98 -21.41
CA ASP A 16 -11.56 9.25 -22.19
C ASP A 16 -12.18 10.63 -21.88
N GLY A 17 -11.34 11.66 -21.77
CA GLY A 17 -11.75 13.04 -21.48
C GLY A 17 -12.11 13.32 -20.01
N ALA A 18 -12.11 12.31 -19.14
CA ALA A 18 -12.41 12.48 -17.72
C ALA A 18 -11.11 12.59 -16.91
N VAL A 19 -11.00 13.60 -16.06
CA VAL A 19 -9.84 13.80 -15.16
C VAL A 19 -9.95 12.86 -13.97
N TYR A 20 -8.95 12.01 -13.76
CA TYR A 20 -8.86 11.05 -12.67
C TYR A 20 -7.83 11.45 -11.61
N LEU A 21 -6.67 11.95 -12.02
CA LEU A 21 -5.73 12.64 -11.14
C LEU A 21 -5.69 14.11 -11.58
N ASP A 22 -5.75 15.03 -10.62
CA ASP A 22 -5.91 16.43 -10.87
C ASP A 22 -4.94 17.23 -9.99
N ASN A 23 -3.86 17.73 -10.61
CA ASN A 23 -2.80 18.42 -9.90
C ASN A 23 -2.31 17.62 -8.67
N PHE A 24 -2.10 16.32 -8.88
CA PHE A 24 -1.75 15.37 -7.83
C PHE A 24 -0.31 15.61 -7.39
N ASN A 25 -0.13 15.87 -6.09
CA ASN A 25 1.16 16.07 -5.46
C ASN A 25 1.30 15.08 -4.31
N PHE A 26 2.38 14.27 -4.34
CA PHE A 26 2.64 13.27 -3.33
C PHE A 26 4.11 12.86 -3.37
N TYR A 27 4.69 12.52 -2.21
CA TYR A 27 6.03 11.97 -2.14
C TYR A 27 6.17 10.92 -1.05
N MET A 28 7.13 10.02 -1.21
CA MET A 28 7.52 9.01 -0.24
C MET A 28 9.03 8.94 -0.08
N THR A 29 9.48 8.67 1.13
CA THR A 29 10.89 8.45 1.44
C THR A 29 11.20 6.96 1.64
N LYS A 30 12.47 6.59 1.50
CA LYS A 30 12.93 5.20 1.61
C LYS A 30 12.63 4.62 3.01
N GLY A 31 12.05 3.43 3.01
CA GLY A 31 11.66 2.75 4.24
C GLY A 31 10.53 3.44 5.00
N GLU A 32 9.68 4.20 4.31
CA GLU A 32 8.51 4.85 4.90
C GLU A 32 7.25 4.03 4.67
N ILE A 33 6.37 3.96 5.66
CA ILE A 33 5.02 3.41 5.52
C ILE A 33 4.05 4.57 5.50
N VAL A 34 3.44 4.83 4.33
CA VAL A 34 2.42 5.87 4.17
C VAL A 34 1.05 5.25 4.02
N GLY A 35 0.14 5.56 4.95
CA GLY A 35 -1.27 5.21 4.84
C GLY A 35 -1.96 6.06 3.78
N MET A 36 -2.73 5.42 2.89
CA MET A 36 -3.58 6.11 1.93
C MET A 36 -5.04 5.93 2.34
N LEU A 37 -5.59 6.90 3.05
CA LEU A 37 -6.98 6.92 3.46
C LEU A 37 -7.83 7.50 2.33
N SER A 38 -8.56 6.63 1.65
CA SER A 38 -9.41 7.02 0.51
C SER A 38 -10.83 7.31 0.97
N VAL A 39 -11.27 8.55 0.78
CA VAL A 39 -12.67 8.94 1.03
C VAL A 39 -13.52 8.80 -0.23
N ASN A 40 -12.86 8.85 -1.39
CA ASN A 40 -13.48 8.66 -2.68
C ASN A 40 -12.49 7.98 -3.61
N ASP A 41 -12.90 6.87 -4.21
CA ASP A 41 -12.03 6.00 -5.01
C ASP A 41 -11.72 6.52 -6.43
N ARG A 42 -12.31 7.64 -6.84
CA ARG A 42 -12.01 8.23 -8.15
C ARG A 42 -10.54 8.61 -8.24
N GLY A 43 -9.85 8.05 -9.20
CA GLY A 43 -8.42 8.27 -9.44
C GLY A 43 -7.49 7.27 -8.73
N LYS A 44 -8.00 6.45 -7.81
CA LYS A 44 -7.19 5.42 -7.13
C LYS A 44 -6.60 4.41 -8.13
N LYS A 45 -7.44 3.90 -9.03
CA LYS A 45 -7.00 2.96 -10.07
C LYS A 45 -5.92 3.56 -10.97
N GLU A 46 -6.09 4.82 -11.36
CA GLU A 46 -5.09 5.51 -12.18
C GLU A 46 -3.78 5.77 -11.43
N LEU A 47 -3.86 6.10 -10.13
CA LEU A 47 -2.68 6.20 -9.28
C LEU A 47 -1.92 4.86 -9.22
N LEU A 48 -2.62 3.75 -8.97
CA LEU A 48 -2.01 2.41 -8.95
C LEU A 48 -1.41 2.05 -10.31
N ASN A 49 -2.11 2.33 -11.39
CA ASN A 49 -1.62 2.10 -12.75
C ASN A 49 -0.34 2.90 -13.04
N LEU A 50 -0.26 4.17 -12.62
CA LEU A 50 0.94 4.99 -12.77
C LEU A 50 2.12 4.50 -11.92
N LEU A 51 1.85 3.90 -10.76
CA LEU A 51 2.87 3.29 -9.92
C LEU A 51 3.42 1.99 -10.50
N MET A 52 2.55 1.16 -11.07
CA MET A 52 2.91 -0.16 -11.62
C MET A 52 3.40 -0.11 -13.06
N LYS A 53 2.90 0.84 -13.84
CA LYS A 53 3.13 0.94 -15.29
C LYS A 53 3.43 2.37 -15.68
N ARG A 54 4.25 2.53 -16.73
CA ARG A 54 4.40 3.83 -17.37
C ARG A 54 3.17 4.12 -18.22
N LEU A 55 2.38 5.07 -17.77
CA LEU A 55 1.25 5.57 -18.53
C LEU A 55 1.50 7.04 -18.87
N PRO A 56 1.00 7.53 -20.01
CA PRO A 56 1.08 8.94 -20.33
C PRO A 56 0.32 9.77 -19.28
N ILE A 57 0.82 10.98 -19.03
CA ILE A 57 0.17 11.98 -18.21
C ILE A 57 0.01 13.24 -19.02
N GLU A 58 -1.04 14.02 -18.75
CA GLU A 58 -1.34 15.25 -19.48
C GLU A 58 -0.43 16.41 -19.02
N SER A 59 -0.06 16.41 -17.73
CA SER A 59 0.87 17.40 -17.18
C SER A 59 1.51 16.88 -15.90
N GLY A 60 2.57 17.58 -15.47
CA GLY A 60 3.30 17.26 -14.24
C GLY A 60 4.53 16.42 -14.46
N ARG A 61 5.10 15.94 -13.36
CA ARG A 61 6.34 15.14 -13.36
C ARG A 61 6.25 14.04 -12.32
N ILE A 62 6.81 12.87 -12.65
CA ILE A 62 6.94 11.75 -11.73
C ILE A 62 8.43 11.44 -11.60
N TYR A 63 8.92 11.41 -10.38
CA TYR A 63 10.31 11.05 -10.10
C TYR A 63 10.36 9.73 -9.33
N TRP A 64 11.34 8.91 -9.68
CA TRP A 64 11.61 7.66 -8.99
C TRP A 64 13.10 7.56 -8.69
N ASP A 65 13.45 7.36 -7.40
CA ASP A 65 14.84 7.38 -6.93
C ASP A 65 15.62 8.64 -7.39
N GLY A 66 14.94 9.78 -7.46
CA GLY A 66 15.49 11.06 -7.91
C GLY A 66 15.56 11.25 -9.44
N GLY A 67 15.34 10.18 -10.23
CA GLY A 67 15.27 10.26 -11.70
C GLY A 67 13.86 10.58 -12.21
N LEU A 68 13.76 11.32 -13.34
CA LEU A 68 12.48 11.60 -14.00
C LEU A 68 11.92 10.33 -14.62
N ALA A 69 10.76 9.87 -14.13
CA ALA A 69 10.19 8.58 -14.47
C ALA A 69 9.18 8.60 -15.62
N ASN A 70 8.65 9.76 -15.99
CA ASN A 70 7.72 9.92 -17.12
C ASN A 70 8.39 10.46 -18.38
N SER A 71 9.70 10.29 -18.53
CA SER A 71 10.43 10.64 -19.75
C SER A 71 10.12 9.65 -20.89
N TRP A 72 9.97 10.17 -22.10
CA TRP A 72 9.74 9.39 -23.33
C TRP A 72 10.90 8.46 -23.70
N LEU A 73 12.10 8.75 -23.19
CA LEU A 73 13.35 8.14 -23.66
C LEU A 73 13.75 6.89 -22.88
N ASP A 74 13.26 6.72 -21.66
CA ASP A 74 13.64 5.57 -20.81
C ASP A 74 12.55 4.52 -20.80
N SER A 75 12.70 3.53 -21.68
CA SER A 75 11.83 2.33 -21.73
C SER A 75 12.10 1.32 -20.60
N GLU A 76 13.17 1.50 -19.84
CA GLU A 76 13.61 0.54 -18.83
C GLU A 76 13.25 0.98 -17.41
N TYR A 77 11.95 0.90 -17.06
CA TYR A 77 11.60 0.69 -15.65
C TYR A 77 11.93 -0.77 -15.33
N PRO A 78 12.78 -1.04 -14.35
CA PRO A 78 12.90 -2.41 -13.86
C PRO A 78 11.52 -2.83 -13.36
N ASN A 79 10.96 -3.87 -14.00
CA ASN A 79 9.60 -4.39 -13.75
C ASN A 79 9.34 -4.84 -12.28
N ASN A 80 10.36 -4.74 -11.41
CA ASN A 80 10.34 -5.29 -10.06
C ASN A 80 10.39 -4.22 -8.96
N LYS A 81 10.30 -2.92 -9.27
CA LYS A 81 10.37 -1.88 -8.22
C LYS A 81 9.11 -1.77 -7.39
N VAL A 82 7.95 -2.13 -7.93
CA VAL A 82 6.65 -2.07 -7.26
C VAL A 82 6.06 -3.48 -7.17
N TYR A 83 5.61 -3.85 -6.00
CA TYR A 83 4.86 -5.07 -5.76
C TYR A 83 3.53 -4.76 -5.09
N VAL A 84 2.45 -5.38 -5.56
CA VAL A 84 1.10 -5.16 -5.04
C VAL A 84 0.61 -6.42 -4.35
N ILE A 85 0.11 -6.26 -3.13
CA ILE A 85 -0.60 -7.29 -2.38
C ILE A 85 -2.05 -6.82 -2.25
N ASP A 86 -2.96 -7.56 -2.85
CA ASP A 86 -4.39 -7.31 -2.82
C ASP A 86 -5.18 -8.61 -2.54
N GLU A 87 -6.47 -8.60 -2.75
CA GLU A 87 -7.34 -9.78 -2.57
C GLU A 87 -7.00 -10.93 -3.51
N HIS A 88 -6.33 -10.65 -4.63
CA HIS A 88 -5.92 -11.64 -5.60
C HIS A 88 -4.43 -11.95 -5.41
N SER A 89 -4.15 -13.02 -4.66
CA SER A 89 -2.76 -13.47 -4.47
C SER A 89 -2.09 -13.75 -5.81
N SER A 90 -0.87 -13.25 -5.97
CA SER A 90 -0.02 -13.53 -7.14
C SER A 90 0.66 -14.90 -7.06
N LEU A 91 0.44 -15.64 -5.98
CA LEU A 91 1.02 -16.96 -5.79
C LEU A 91 0.20 -18.03 -6.53
N ILE A 92 0.91 -18.96 -7.14
CA ILE A 92 0.32 -20.10 -7.84
C ILE A 92 0.10 -21.22 -6.82
N GLU A 93 -1.17 -21.60 -6.59
CA GLU A 93 -1.58 -22.49 -5.51
C GLU A 93 -0.97 -23.89 -5.59
N ASP A 94 -0.82 -24.42 -6.79
CA ASP A 94 -0.30 -25.77 -7.04
C ASP A 94 1.22 -25.89 -6.94
N LEU A 95 1.93 -24.77 -6.90
CA LEU A 95 3.38 -24.73 -6.77
C LEU A 95 3.82 -24.70 -5.30
N SER A 96 5.08 -25.09 -5.07
CA SER A 96 5.73 -24.94 -3.78
C SER A 96 5.99 -23.46 -3.46
N ILE A 97 6.28 -23.15 -2.20
CA ILE A 97 6.73 -21.82 -1.77
C ILE A 97 8.02 -21.45 -2.50
N ALA A 98 8.98 -22.40 -2.60
CA ALA A 98 10.23 -22.16 -3.31
C ALA A 98 10.01 -21.76 -4.76
N ASP A 99 9.20 -22.51 -5.50
CA ASP A 99 8.89 -22.21 -6.90
C ASP A 99 8.22 -20.84 -7.04
N ASN A 100 7.25 -20.52 -6.17
CA ASN A 100 6.56 -19.24 -6.19
C ASN A 100 7.47 -18.04 -5.94
N MET A 101 8.49 -18.18 -5.10
CA MET A 101 9.43 -17.09 -4.83
C MET A 101 10.28 -16.70 -6.05
N PHE A 102 10.45 -17.59 -7.03
CA PHE A 102 11.32 -17.38 -8.18
C PHE A 102 10.61 -17.28 -9.54
N VAL A 103 9.40 -17.80 -9.67
CA VAL A 103 8.65 -17.92 -10.95
C VAL A 103 8.54 -16.62 -11.74
N MET A 104 8.40 -15.48 -11.07
CA MET A 104 8.18 -14.18 -11.73
C MET A 104 9.43 -13.29 -11.76
N ARG A 105 10.60 -13.80 -11.46
CA ARG A 105 11.82 -12.99 -11.44
C ARG A 105 12.27 -12.67 -12.87
N SER A 106 12.23 -11.41 -13.25
CA SER A 106 12.75 -10.95 -14.56
C SER A 106 14.22 -11.29 -14.71
N GLY A 107 14.59 -11.85 -15.86
CA GLY A 107 15.95 -12.30 -16.13
C GLY A 107 16.33 -13.64 -15.48
N PHE A 108 15.37 -14.29 -14.80
CA PHE A 108 15.60 -15.59 -14.20
C PHE A 108 15.69 -16.68 -15.27
N LYS A 109 16.87 -17.26 -15.41
CA LYS A 109 17.10 -18.43 -16.27
C LYS A 109 17.17 -19.67 -15.39
N LYS A 110 16.03 -20.32 -15.13
CA LYS A 110 15.91 -21.53 -14.30
C LYS A 110 16.93 -22.63 -14.67
N TYR A 111 17.34 -22.67 -15.93
CA TYR A 111 18.28 -23.67 -16.45
C TYR A 111 19.77 -23.41 -16.10
N VAL A 112 20.08 -22.28 -15.45
CA VAL A 112 21.47 -21.87 -15.17
C VAL A 112 21.77 -21.84 -13.67
N ILE A 113 20.75 -21.80 -12.82
CA ILE A 113 20.93 -21.72 -11.35
C ILE A 113 20.47 -23.03 -10.73
N GLU A 114 21.36 -23.64 -9.94
CA GLU A 114 21.03 -24.85 -9.20
C GLU A 114 19.89 -24.61 -8.22
N GLU A 115 18.90 -25.47 -8.19
CA GLU A 115 17.71 -25.42 -7.34
C GLU A 115 18.09 -25.22 -5.87
N ARG A 116 19.11 -25.91 -5.40
CA ARG A 116 19.66 -25.78 -4.05
C ARG A 116 20.08 -24.35 -3.69
N VAL A 117 20.70 -23.63 -4.63
CA VAL A 117 21.14 -22.23 -4.41
C VAL A 117 19.92 -21.31 -4.25
N LEU A 118 18.86 -21.58 -5.01
CA LEU A 118 17.60 -20.83 -4.91
C LEU A 118 16.90 -21.08 -3.58
N GLU A 119 16.80 -22.33 -3.15
CA GLU A 119 16.23 -22.70 -1.86
C GLU A 119 16.99 -22.05 -0.71
N GLU A 120 18.33 -22.05 -0.74
CA GLU A 120 19.15 -21.38 0.26
C GLU A 120 18.91 -19.87 0.29
N GLN A 121 18.74 -19.23 -0.88
CA GLN A 121 18.41 -17.79 -0.94
C GLN A 121 17.02 -17.52 -0.37
N ALA A 122 16.01 -18.30 -0.73
CA ALA A 122 14.67 -18.20 -0.18
C ALA A 122 14.67 -18.36 1.33
N LYS A 123 15.35 -19.39 1.83
CA LYS A 123 15.49 -19.66 3.27
C LYS A 123 16.11 -18.49 4.02
N ARG A 124 17.23 -17.94 3.55
CA ARG A 124 17.88 -16.76 4.14
C ARG A 124 16.95 -15.55 4.18
N VAL A 125 16.15 -15.32 3.13
CA VAL A 125 15.17 -14.22 3.10
C VAL A 125 14.10 -14.45 4.14
N LEU A 126 13.50 -15.63 4.20
CA LEU A 126 12.45 -15.97 5.17
C LEU A 126 12.95 -15.88 6.62
N GLU A 127 14.14 -16.44 6.89
CA GLU A 127 14.79 -16.31 8.20
C GLU A 127 15.05 -14.84 8.59
N SER A 128 15.49 -14.02 7.62
CA SER A 128 15.74 -12.59 7.84
C SER A 128 14.47 -11.79 8.13
N LEU A 129 13.31 -12.34 7.80
CA LEU A 129 11.97 -11.82 8.10
C LEU A 129 11.32 -12.53 9.29
N SER A 130 12.08 -13.38 10.01
CA SER A 130 11.60 -14.20 11.15
C SER A 130 10.45 -15.13 10.78
N MET A 131 10.48 -15.67 9.55
CA MET A 131 9.52 -16.63 9.04
C MET A 131 10.13 -18.03 9.03
N GLN A 132 9.42 -18.98 9.63
CA GLN A 132 9.75 -20.40 9.58
C GLN A 132 8.67 -21.12 8.78
N VAL A 133 9.01 -21.55 7.57
CA VAL A 133 8.12 -22.27 6.66
C VAL A 133 8.89 -23.38 5.95
N ASP A 134 8.20 -24.46 5.62
CA ASP A 134 8.72 -25.50 4.75
C ASP A 134 8.61 -25.04 3.30
N LEU A 135 9.75 -24.79 2.65
CA LEU A 135 9.82 -24.31 1.27
C LEU A 135 9.15 -25.26 0.25
N ASN A 136 9.08 -26.55 0.57
CA ASN A 136 8.45 -27.56 -0.29
C ASN A 136 6.94 -27.63 -0.12
N GLN A 137 6.38 -26.93 0.89
CA GLN A 137 4.94 -26.89 1.10
C GLN A 137 4.25 -26.16 -0.07
N ARG A 138 3.12 -26.72 -0.53
CA ARG A 138 2.28 -26.07 -1.56
C ARG A 138 1.57 -24.85 -0.99
N VAL A 139 1.46 -23.80 -1.79
CA VAL A 139 0.77 -22.56 -1.41
C VAL A 139 -0.71 -22.80 -1.08
N SER A 140 -1.35 -23.77 -1.71
CA SER A 140 -2.74 -24.15 -1.40
C SER A 140 -3.01 -24.54 0.07
N ARG A 141 -1.97 -24.92 0.81
CA ARG A 141 -2.07 -25.28 2.24
C ARG A 141 -1.82 -24.11 3.19
N LEU A 142 -1.45 -22.94 2.67
CA LEU A 142 -1.17 -21.76 3.48
C LEU A 142 -2.46 -21.03 3.86
N THR A 143 -2.50 -20.49 5.06
CA THR A 143 -3.49 -19.50 5.47
C THR A 143 -3.35 -18.22 4.66
N VAL A 144 -4.35 -17.34 4.68
CA VAL A 144 -4.30 -16.05 3.98
C VAL A 144 -3.14 -15.20 4.47
N LEU A 145 -2.93 -15.12 5.79
CA LEU A 145 -1.79 -14.38 6.35
C LEU A 145 -0.45 -14.95 5.86
N GLU A 146 -0.29 -16.28 5.88
CA GLU A 146 0.95 -16.89 5.40
C GLU A 146 1.20 -16.61 3.92
N ARG A 147 0.17 -16.63 3.07
CA ARG A 147 0.29 -16.23 1.66
C ARG A 147 0.78 -14.79 1.53
N ILE A 148 0.17 -13.85 2.24
CA ILE A 148 0.61 -12.43 2.28
C ILE A 148 2.06 -12.34 2.73
N MET A 149 2.46 -13.08 3.76
CA MET A 149 3.84 -13.09 4.25
C MET A 149 4.83 -13.60 3.20
N ILE A 150 4.47 -14.66 2.45
CA ILE A 150 5.30 -15.17 1.34
C ILE A 150 5.39 -14.15 0.21
N GLU A 151 4.30 -13.46 -0.15
CA GLU A 151 4.31 -12.39 -1.15
C GLU A 151 5.23 -11.24 -0.74
N MET A 152 5.22 -10.85 0.52
CA MET A 152 6.14 -9.84 1.06
C MET A 152 7.60 -10.30 0.98
N ALA A 153 7.89 -11.56 1.30
CA ALA A 153 9.22 -12.14 1.16
C ALA A 153 9.66 -12.19 -0.32
N LYS A 154 8.76 -12.57 -1.22
CA LYS A 154 8.96 -12.55 -2.67
C LYS A 154 9.27 -11.14 -3.17
N ALA A 155 8.49 -10.13 -2.75
CA ALA A 155 8.73 -8.73 -3.09
C ALA A 155 10.13 -8.28 -2.67
N TYR A 156 10.57 -8.64 -1.47
CA TYR A 156 11.93 -8.36 -1.00
C TYR A 156 13.00 -9.06 -1.84
N LEU A 157 12.81 -10.36 -2.12
CA LEU A 157 13.74 -11.14 -2.96
C LEU A 157 13.88 -10.57 -4.38
N MET A 158 12.78 -10.03 -4.93
CA MET A 158 12.74 -9.41 -6.25
C MET A 158 13.39 -8.02 -6.29
N GLY A 159 13.84 -7.48 -5.15
CA GLY A 159 14.42 -6.14 -5.06
C GLY A 159 13.39 -5.02 -5.20
N CYS A 160 12.16 -5.27 -4.77
CA CYS A 160 11.10 -4.28 -4.71
C CYS A 160 11.54 -3.09 -3.83
N SER A 161 11.28 -1.87 -4.25
CA SER A 161 11.49 -0.66 -3.46
C SER A 161 10.20 -0.08 -2.89
N LEU A 162 9.06 -0.37 -3.52
CA LEU A 162 7.73 0.02 -3.08
C LEU A 162 6.79 -1.18 -3.01
N LEU A 163 6.30 -1.47 -1.81
CA LEU A 163 5.22 -2.41 -1.57
C LEU A 163 3.90 -1.64 -1.49
N ILE A 164 2.89 -2.08 -2.23
CA ILE A 164 1.52 -1.56 -2.13
C ILE A 164 0.68 -2.63 -1.45
N VAL A 165 0.07 -2.31 -0.32
CA VAL A 165 -0.82 -3.20 0.43
C VAL A 165 -2.23 -2.67 0.36
N MET A 166 -3.14 -3.49 -0.17
CA MET A 166 -4.53 -3.11 -0.43
C MET A 166 -5.49 -3.78 0.55
N TYR A 167 -6.05 -2.99 1.47
CA TYR A 167 -7.14 -3.39 2.36
C TYR A 167 -6.91 -4.71 3.11
N PRO A 168 -5.79 -4.87 3.83
CA PRO A 168 -5.49 -6.12 4.53
C PRO A 168 -6.53 -6.47 5.59
N GLU A 169 -7.29 -5.48 6.10
CA GLU A 169 -8.39 -5.69 7.04
C GLU A 169 -9.58 -6.47 6.46
N GLN A 170 -9.63 -6.62 5.14
CA GLN A 170 -10.62 -7.48 4.47
C GLN A 170 -10.12 -8.92 4.29
N LEU A 171 -8.82 -9.13 4.44
CA LEU A 171 -8.17 -10.39 4.13
C LEU A 171 -7.82 -11.20 5.39
N ILE A 172 -7.40 -10.51 6.45
CA ILE A 172 -6.91 -11.13 7.70
C ILE A 172 -7.71 -10.67 8.90
N GLY A 173 -7.82 -11.54 9.90
CA GLY A 173 -8.51 -11.24 11.15
C GLY A 173 -7.70 -10.32 12.07
N GLN A 174 -8.38 -9.66 13.01
CA GLN A 174 -7.76 -8.71 13.94
C GLN A 174 -6.62 -9.33 14.75
N ALA A 175 -6.71 -10.59 15.13
CA ALA A 175 -5.67 -11.30 15.87
C ALA A 175 -4.36 -11.48 15.07
N GLU A 176 -4.44 -11.43 13.74
CA GLU A 176 -3.31 -11.63 12.84
C GLU A 176 -2.57 -10.32 12.51
N PHE A 177 -3.21 -9.16 12.78
CA PHE A 177 -2.65 -7.84 12.44
C PHE A 177 -1.31 -7.57 13.10
N GLU A 178 -1.11 -7.98 14.35
CA GLU A 178 0.18 -7.73 15.02
C GLU A 178 1.32 -8.44 14.29
N ARG A 179 1.13 -9.70 13.91
CA ARG A 179 2.14 -10.47 13.14
C ARG A 179 2.39 -9.84 11.77
N PHE A 180 1.33 -9.42 11.10
CA PHE A 180 1.41 -8.72 9.82
C PHE A 180 2.17 -7.39 9.94
N HIS A 181 1.87 -6.58 10.96
CA HIS A 181 2.55 -5.31 11.21
C HIS A 181 4.02 -5.50 11.62
N GLN A 182 4.36 -6.55 12.37
CA GLN A 182 5.75 -6.89 12.69
C GLN A 182 6.55 -7.19 11.41
N LEU A 183 5.95 -7.91 10.47
CA LEU A 183 6.58 -8.16 9.18
C LEU A 183 6.76 -6.89 8.36
N LEU A 184 5.75 -6.01 8.29
CA LEU A 184 5.87 -4.70 7.65
C LEU A 184 7.00 -3.87 8.25
N ARG A 185 7.14 -3.85 9.58
CA ARG A 185 8.26 -3.18 10.27
C ARG A 185 9.62 -3.79 9.89
N SER A 186 9.68 -5.11 9.70
CA SER A 186 10.90 -5.80 9.28
C SER A 186 11.28 -5.43 7.85
N ILE A 187 10.32 -5.38 6.94
CA ILE A 187 10.50 -4.96 5.54
C ILE A 187 10.93 -3.48 5.45
N LYS A 188 10.29 -2.61 6.23
CA LYS A 188 10.68 -1.21 6.37
C LYS A 188 12.15 -1.06 6.79
N LYS A 189 12.63 -1.83 7.78
CA LYS A 189 14.04 -1.82 8.21
C LYS A 189 15.01 -2.24 7.10
N LYS A 190 14.54 -3.02 6.12
CA LYS A 190 15.31 -3.41 4.94
C LYS A 190 15.26 -2.36 3.81
N GLY A 191 14.61 -1.23 4.05
CA GLY A 191 14.56 -0.08 3.15
C GLY A 191 13.47 -0.13 2.10
N ILE A 192 12.53 -1.09 2.18
CA ILE A 192 11.34 -1.10 1.32
C ILE A 192 10.30 -0.15 1.93
N SER A 193 9.76 0.71 1.08
CA SER A 193 8.69 1.63 1.45
C SER A 193 7.34 0.97 1.19
N THR A 194 6.31 1.35 1.95
CA THR A 194 4.99 0.76 1.81
C THR A 194 3.93 1.83 1.65
N LEU A 195 3.11 1.71 0.59
CA LEU A 195 1.87 2.45 0.43
C LEU A 195 0.73 1.56 0.92
N TYR A 196 0.13 1.95 2.04
CA TYR A 196 -0.81 1.12 2.79
C TYR A 196 -2.23 1.65 2.65
N PHE A 197 -3.06 1.02 1.82
CA PHE A 197 -4.48 1.34 1.68
C PHE A 197 -5.29 0.62 2.75
N CYS A 198 -6.10 1.36 3.48
CA CYS A 198 -6.98 0.84 4.53
C CYS A 198 -8.21 1.75 4.66
N TYR A 199 -9.37 1.18 4.99
CA TYR A 199 -10.58 1.96 5.24
C TYR A 199 -10.61 2.55 6.64
N HIS A 200 -9.83 1.98 7.57
CA HIS A 200 -9.86 2.32 8.97
C HIS A 200 -8.59 3.07 9.39
N HIS A 201 -8.70 4.37 9.64
CA HIS A 201 -7.57 5.22 10.05
C HIS A 201 -6.91 4.76 11.35
N TRP A 202 -7.67 4.19 12.30
CA TRP A 202 -7.13 3.69 13.57
C TRP A 202 -6.19 2.47 13.38
N ILE A 203 -6.35 1.68 12.33
CA ILE A 203 -5.37 0.65 11.95
C ILE A 203 -4.08 1.32 11.46
N MET A 204 -4.21 2.37 10.63
CA MET A 204 -3.06 3.11 10.11
C MET A 204 -2.23 3.77 11.21
N PHE A 205 -2.87 4.22 12.31
CA PHE A 205 -2.17 4.81 13.45
C PHE A 205 -1.15 3.87 14.08
N GLN A 206 -1.34 2.56 13.97
CA GLN A 206 -0.48 1.55 14.57
C GLN A 206 0.79 1.28 13.79
N ILE A 207 0.82 1.59 12.48
CA ILE A 207 1.89 1.16 11.58
C ILE A 207 2.44 2.26 10.67
N CYS A 208 1.64 3.25 10.27
CA CYS A 208 2.05 4.26 9.31
C CYS A 208 2.92 5.35 9.96
N ASP A 209 3.85 5.89 9.19
CA ASP A 209 4.63 7.08 9.57
C ASP A 209 3.87 8.36 9.26
N ARG A 210 3.12 8.37 8.15
CA ARG A 210 2.23 9.45 7.72
C ARG A 210 0.95 8.85 7.13
N ILE A 211 -0.11 9.66 7.11
CA ILE A 211 -1.37 9.30 6.45
C ILE A 211 -1.72 10.39 5.44
N ALA A 212 -1.92 9.97 4.20
CA ALA A 212 -2.39 10.83 3.12
C ALA A 212 -3.89 10.64 2.92
N LEU A 213 -4.65 11.71 3.04
CA LEU A 213 -6.07 11.72 2.73
C LEU A 213 -6.27 11.92 1.23
N PHE A 214 -6.66 10.86 0.55
CA PHE A 214 -6.92 10.86 -0.88
C PHE A 214 -8.40 11.06 -1.19
N SER A 215 -8.71 11.98 -2.08
CA SER A 215 -10.07 12.20 -2.54
C SER A 215 -10.09 12.83 -3.93
N ARG A 216 -10.85 12.23 -4.85
CA ARG A 216 -11.08 12.73 -6.21
C ARG A 216 -9.79 13.06 -6.95
N GLY A 217 -8.82 12.15 -6.91
CA GLY A 217 -7.56 12.31 -7.62
C GLY A 217 -6.60 13.34 -7.03
N ARG A 218 -6.78 13.76 -5.77
CA ARG A 218 -5.90 14.69 -5.07
C ARG A 218 -5.57 14.23 -3.65
N ILE A 219 -4.41 14.60 -3.15
CA ILE A 219 -4.13 14.57 -1.72
C ILE A 219 -4.73 15.83 -1.10
N LYS A 220 -5.68 15.67 -0.19
CA LYS A 220 -6.38 16.76 0.49
C LYS A 220 -5.66 17.21 1.76
N LYS A 221 -5.05 16.27 2.45
CA LYS A 221 -4.29 16.51 3.68
C LYS A 221 -3.26 15.42 3.85
N LEU A 222 -2.14 15.78 4.42
CA LEU A 222 -1.10 14.87 4.88
C LEU A 222 -1.00 15.04 6.40
N PHE A 223 -1.11 13.93 7.12
CA PHE A 223 -1.01 13.87 8.58
C PHE A 223 0.32 13.22 8.95
N ASP A 224 1.05 13.87 9.82
CA ASP A 224 2.24 13.31 10.47
C ASP A 224 1.83 12.52 11.72
N HIS A 225 2.72 11.68 12.23
CA HIS A 225 2.45 10.82 13.38
C HIS A 225 1.89 11.55 14.62
N ARG A 226 2.31 12.81 14.86
CA ARG A 226 1.78 13.66 15.94
C ARG A 226 0.32 14.06 15.77
N ASP A 227 -0.20 13.98 14.55
CA ASP A 227 -1.59 14.30 14.20
C ASP A 227 -2.50 13.05 14.22
N PHE A 228 -1.96 11.87 14.62
CA PHE A 228 -2.69 10.62 14.65
C PHE A 228 -3.65 10.57 15.84
N THR A 229 -4.66 11.40 15.79
CA THR A 229 -5.76 11.46 16.76
C THR A 229 -7.09 11.49 16.03
N GLU A 230 -8.10 10.89 16.63
CA GLU A 230 -9.48 10.94 16.11
C GLU A 230 -9.92 12.38 15.86
N LYS A 231 -9.63 13.28 16.81
CA LYS A 231 -9.97 14.70 16.72
C LYS A 231 -9.36 15.39 15.49
N ALA A 232 -8.17 14.99 15.09
CA ALA A 232 -7.49 15.60 13.93
C ALA A 232 -8.02 15.06 12.59
N ILE A 233 -8.36 13.78 12.52
CA ILE A 233 -8.73 13.09 11.26
C ILE A 233 -10.25 13.10 11.01
N ALA A 234 -11.08 12.92 12.05
CA ALA A 234 -12.53 12.80 11.94
C ALA A 234 -13.20 13.94 11.13
N PRO A 235 -12.85 15.23 11.32
CA PRO A 235 -13.46 16.31 10.56
C PRO A 235 -13.33 16.14 9.04
N TYR A 236 -12.20 15.60 8.59
CA TYR A 236 -11.97 15.38 7.15
C TYR A 236 -12.75 14.19 6.62
N ILE A 237 -12.86 13.11 7.40
CA ILE A 237 -13.61 11.92 6.99
C ILE A 237 -15.11 12.23 6.94
N TYR A 238 -15.66 12.85 7.97
CA TYR A 238 -17.09 13.17 8.05
C TYR A 238 -17.48 14.22 7.01
N TYR A 239 -16.71 15.29 6.85
CA TYR A 239 -16.98 16.30 5.82
C TYR A 239 -17.12 15.69 4.42
N PHE A 240 -16.28 14.72 4.06
CA PHE A 240 -16.37 14.09 2.76
C PHE A 240 -17.49 13.04 2.65
N LYS A 241 -17.89 12.41 3.77
CA LYS A 241 -19.07 11.55 3.83
C LYS A 241 -20.35 12.35 3.64
N ASP A 242 -20.51 13.44 4.39
CA ASP A 242 -21.70 14.29 4.32
C ASP A 242 -21.86 14.95 2.95
N ALA A 243 -20.78 15.41 2.33
CA ALA A 243 -20.81 15.92 0.97
C ALA A 243 -21.21 14.86 -0.09
N ARG A 244 -21.03 13.59 0.22
CA ARG A 244 -21.49 12.47 -0.63
C ARG A 244 -23.00 12.22 -0.44
N ILE A 245 -23.47 12.21 0.80
CA ILE A 245 -24.88 12.03 1.16
C ILE A 245 -25.74 13.17 0.61
N ALA A 246 -25.30 14.42 0.79
CA ALA A 246 -26.00 15.60 0.29
C ALA A 246 -26.16 15.61 -1.25
N ARG A 247 -25.22 15.02 -2.00
CA ARG A 247 -25.32 14.89 -3.47
C ARG A 247 -26.18 13.71 -3.93
N ALA A 248 -26.34 12.71 -3.08
CA ALA A 248 -27.25 11.58 -3.36
C ALA A 248 -28.72 11.91 -3.04
N GLY A 249 -29.02 13.11 -2.54
CA GLY A 249 -30.37 13.50 -2.16
C GLY A 249 -30.87 12.88 -0.86
N GLU A 250 -30.00 12.23 -0.11
CA GLU A 250 -30.29 11.66 1.20
C GLU A 250 -30.01 12.69 2.29
N THR A 251 -30.97 12.95 3.16
CA THR A 251 -30.79 13.78 4.33
C THR A 251 -29.90 13.05 5.36
N PRO A 252 -28.82 13.65 5.86
CA PRO A 252 -27.95 13.01 6.83
C PRO A 252 -28.72 12.73 8.13
N SER A 253 -28.93 11.46 8.45
CA SER A 253 -29.59 11.04 9.71
C SER A 253 -28.68 11.11 10.94
N TYR A 254 -27.44 11.60 10.78
CA TYR A 254 -26.42 11.55 11.84
C TYR A 254 -26.35 12.80 12.75
N GLY A 255 -27.20 13.79 12.53
CA GLY A 255 -27.19 15.01 13.35
C GLY A 255 -27.81 14.85 14.72
N LEU A 256 -28.52 13.76 15.01
CA LEU A 256 -29.27 13.57 16.29
C LEU A 256 -28.55 12.67 17.29
N GLU A 257 -27.76 11.71 16.88
CA GLU A 257 -27.07 10.79 17.82
C GLU A 257 -25.86 11.42 18.55
N PHE A 258 -25.24 12.45 18.00
CA PHE A 258 -24.08 13.10 18.64
C PHE A 258 -24.46 14.13 19.71
N ARG A 259 -25.72 14.57 19.79
CA ARG A 259 -26.18 15.48 20.87
C ARG A 259 -26.47 14.73 22.16
N GLU A 260 -26.80 13.46 22.12
CA GLU A 260 -27.07 12.66 23.34
C GLU A 260 -25.79 12.07 23.97
N LEU A 261 -24.69 11.94 23.26
CA LEU A 261 -23.43 11.43 23.81
C LEU A 261 -22.49 12.49 24.39
N SER A 262 -22.78 13.79 24.16
CA SER A 262 -21.97 14.89 24.71
C SER A 262 -22.55 15.56 25.95
N GLY A 263 -23.68 15.13 26.43
CA GLY A 263 -24.31 15.70 27.61
C GLY A 263 -24.88 14.62 28.51
N GLU A 264 -24.05 13.98 29.32
CA GLU A 264 -24.34 13.31 30.55
C GLU A 264 -23.40 12.12 30.78
N ASN A 265 -22.27 12.37 31.39
CA ASN A 265 -21.66 11.53 32.42
C ASN A 265 -20.18 11.94 32.68
N ILE A 266 -20.02 13.20 33.10
CA ILE A 266 -18.88 13.56 33.94
C ILE A 266 -19.49 14.00 35.26
N GLY A 267 -19.80 13.03 36.11
CA GLY A 267 -20.23 13.28 37.47
C GLY A 267 -20.51 11.98 38.22
N ARG A 268 -19.56 11.62 39.08
CA ARG A 268 -19.61 10.56 40.12
C ARG A 268 -19.22 9.15 39.66
N LEU A 269 -17.96 8.79 39.82
CA LEU A 269 -17.40 8.02 40.94
C LEU A 269 -15.89 8.01 40.79
#